data_2ca43e55e14001054121827c953ccffd
#
_entry.id   2ca43e55e14001054121827c953ccffd
#
_cell.length_a   1.000
_cell.length_b   1.000
_cell.length_c   1.000
_cell.angle_alpha   90.00
_cell.angle_beta   90.00
_cell.angle_gamma   90.00
#
_symmetry.space_group_name_H-M   'P 1'
#
loop_
_entity.id
_entity.type
_entity.pdbx_description
1 polymer ?
#
loop_
_entity_poly.entity_id
_entity_poly.type
_entity_poly.pdbx_seq_one_letter_code
_entity_poly.pdbx_strand_id
1 'polypeptide(L)'
;MATLEGTTAIVTGSSRGIGADVAQQLAAQGAAVVVNYRQKAPRANKVVAGIEAAGGRAVAVGADLTTPEGPAALVDTAVSTFGGLNLLVLNASGGMETGLGEDYALKLNRDAQLAMLDAATEVMPAGSRVVFITSHQAHFIEKVETMDAYEPVARSKRAGEDALRARIPQLEEKGISLIVVSGDMIEGTVTATLLDRATPGAIEARRQEAGRLYSVAEFATEIVRMVTADVPTGHTEYVGGAQDFLAKS
;
A
#
# COMPACT_ATOMS: atom_id res chain seq x y z
N MET A 1 10.04 20.17 1.45
CA MET A 1 9.53 18.92 0.86
C MET A 1 9.25 19.20 -0.62
N ALA A 2 9.46 18.21 -1.50
CA ALA A 2 9.06 18.37 -2.90
C ALA A 2 7.53 18.54 -2.96
N THR A 3 7.05 19.45 -3.80
CA THR A 3 5.62 19.63 -4.03
C THR A 3 5.12 18.55 -4.98
N LEU A 4 3.91 18.06 -4.74
CA LEU A 4 3.19 17.11 -5.61
C LEU A 4 2.08 17.82 -6.41
N GLU A 5 2.17 19.14 -6.55
CA GLU A 5 1.24 19.90 -7.39
C GLU A 5 1.22 19.36 -8.82
N GLY A 6 0.04 19.19 -9.36
CA GLY A 6 -0.15 18.57 -10.69
C GLY A 6 -0.06 17.04 -10.71
N THR A 7 0.25 16.40 -9.57
CA THR A 7 0.25 14.93 -9.44
C THR A 7 -1.14 14.42 -9.11
N THR A 8 -1.58 13.39 -9.83
CA THR A 8 -2.77 12.60 -9.46
C THR A 8 -2.32 11.25 -8.92
N ALA A 9 -2.84 10.88 -7.75
CA ALA A 9 -2.52 9.65 -7.05
C ALA A 9 -3.76 8.76 -6.86
N ILE A 10 -3.62 7.45 -7.05
CA ILE A 10 -4.54 6.45 -6.54
C ILE A 10 -3.90 5.78 -5.33
N VAL A 11 -4.61 5.72 -4.20
CA VAL A 11 -4.20 4.96 -3.02
C VAL A 11 -5.22 3.86 -2.77
N THR A 12 -4.83 2.60 -2.99
CA THR A 12 -5.73 1.46 -2.81
C THR A 12 -5.96 1.16 -1.34
N GLY A 13 -7.20 0.80 -0.95
CA GLY A 13 -7.54 0.48 0.45
C GLY A 13 -7.37 1.67 1.42
N SER A 14 -7.63 2.89 0.97
CA SER A 14 -7.30 4.13 1.69
C SER A 14 -8.45 4.74 2.51
N SER A 15 -9.48 3.94 2.85
CA SER A 15 -10.58 4.42 3.70
C SER A 15 -10.26 4.41 5.21
N ARG A 16 -9.11 3.88 5.61
CA ARG A 16 -8.63 3.81 7.01
C ARG A 16 -7.13 3.48 7.07
N GLY A 17 -6.57 3.59 8.29
CA GLY A 17 -5.21 3.15 8.61
C GLY A 17 -4.16 3.79 7.71
N ILE A 18 -3.12 3.02 7.38
CA ILE A 18 -1.97 3.49 6.60
C ILE A 18 -2.41 4.18 5.30
N GLY A 19 -3.30 3.56 4.53
CA GLY A 19 -3.75 4.15 3.26
C GLY A 19 -4.45 5.50 3.41
N ALA A 20 -5.22 5.69 4.49
CA ALA A 20 -5.88 6.98 4.76
C ALA A 20 -4.87 8.08 5.12
N ASP A 21 -3.88 7.76 5.96
CA ASP A 21 -2.80 8.70 6.30
C ASP A 21 -1.94 9.03 5.08
N VAL A 22 -1.59 8.04 4.25
CA VAL A 22 -0.87 8.28 2.99
C VAL A 22 -1.68 9.21 2.08
N ALA A 23 -2.98 8.97 1.91
CA ALA A 23 -3.83 9.81 1.09
C ALA A 23 -3.87 11.28 1.58
N GLN A 24 -4.01 11.46 2.90
CA GLN A 24 -4.00 12.80 3.52
C GLN A 24 -2.64 13.50 3.37
N GLN A 25 -1.54 12.79 3.58
CA GLN A 25 -0.20 13.37 3.47
C GLN A 25 0.17 13.71 2.02
N LEU A 26 -0.24 12.88 1.03
CA LEU A 26 -0.07 13.20 -0.39
C LEU A 26 -0.87 14.45 -0.78
N ALA A 27 -2.12 14.53 -0.35
CA ALA A 27 -2.97 15.69 -0.60
C ALA A 27 -2.43 16.97 0.05
N ALA A 28 -1.86 16.87 1.26
CA ALA A 28 -1.21 17.99 1.94
C ALA A 28 0.05 18.50 1.21
N GLN A 29 0.65 17.68 0.33
CA GLN A 29 1.76 18.06 -0.55
C GLN A 29 1.29 18.54 -1.94
N GLY A 30 -0.02 18.65 -2.18
CA GLY A 30 -0.62 19.19 -3.41
C GLY A 30 -1.15 18.15 -4.39
N ALA A 31 -1.00 16.84 -4.13
CA ALA A 31 -1.57 15.82 -5.00
C ALA A 31 -3.11 15.82 -4.99
N ALA A 32 -3.72 15.48 -6.13
CA ALA A 32 -5.12 15.08 -6.18
C ALA A 32 -5.22 13.56 -5.93
N VAL A 33 -6.10 13.12 -5.02
CA VAL A 33 -6.08 11.75 -4.54
C VAL A 33 -7.40 11.02 -4.76
N VAL A 34 -7.33 9.85 -5.40
CA VAL A 34 -8.43 8.88 -5.44
C VAL A 34 -8.33 7.97 -4.21
N VAL A 35 -9.33 8.08 -3.33
CA VAL A 35 -9.46 7.30 -2.10
C VAL A 35 -10.31 6.07 -2.37
N ASN A 36 -9.69 4.90 -2.40
CA ASN A 36 -10.38 3.63 -2.66
C ASN A 36 -10.93 2.98 -1.39
N TYR A 37 -12.13 2.47 -1.49
CA TYR A 37 -12.74 1.59 -0.48
C TYR A 37 -13.54 0.45 -1.15
N ARG A 38 -13.71 -0.68 -0.44
CA ARG A 38 -14.53 -1.79 -0.94
C ARG A 38 -16.01 -1.66 -0.51
N GLN A 39 -16.28 -1.43 0.78
CA GLN A 39 -17.63 -1.52 1.34
C GLN A 39 -18.03 -0.35 2.24
N LYS A 40 -17.12 0.37 2.84
CA LYS A 40 -17.41 1.36 3.90
C LYS A 40 -17.28 2.79 3.39
N ALA A 41 -18.21 3.21 2.52
CA ALA A 41 -18.29 4.57 1.98
C ALA A 41 -18.18 5.68 3.05
N PRO A 42 -18.85 5.61 4.22
CA PRO A 42 -18.74 6.67 5.21
C PRO A 42 -17.31 6.90 5.73
N ARG A 43 -16.46 5.86 5.76
CA ARG A 43 -15.05 6.00 6.15
C ARG A 43 -14.25 6.74 5.09
N ALA A 44 -14.40 6.35 3.83
CA ALA A 44 -13.72 7.00 2.71
C ALA A 44 -14.17 8.46 2.56
N ASN A 45 -15.45 8.73 2.69
CA ASN A 45 -15.99 10.09 2.64
C ASN A 45 -15.45 10.97 3.78
N LYS A 46 -15.21 10.40 4.98
CA LYS A 46 -14.54 11.13 6.07
C LYS A 46 -13.09 11.49 5.72
N VAL A 47 -12.36 10.60 5.05
CA VAL A 47 -10.99 10.88 4.58
C VAL A 47 -11.02 12.01 3.56
N VAL A 48 -11.90 11.92 2.55
CA VAL A 48 -12.07 12.97 1.53
C VAL A 48 -12.42 14.31 2.16
N ALA A 49 -13.43 14.35 3.03
CA ALA A 49 -13.82 15.58 3.72
C ALA A 49 -12.68 16.19 4.55
N GLY A 50 -11.84 15.37 5.19
CA GLY A 50 -10.65 15.85 5.89
C GLY A 50 -9.60 16.46 4.95
N ILE A 51 -9.39 15.87 3.79
CA ILE A 51 -8.49 16.40 2.75
C ILE A 51 -9.01 17.73 2.21
N GLU A 52 -10.30 17.80 1.87
CA GLU A 52 -10.94 19.01 1.34
C GLU A 52 -10.96 20.16 2.37
N ALA A 53 -11.24 19.83 3.64
CA ALA A 53 -11.19 20.82 4.74
C ALA A 53 -9.78 21.41 4.95
N ALA A 54 -8.73 20.66 4.59
CA ALA A 54 -7.35 21.12 4.59
C ALA A 54 -6.94 21.83 3.27
N GLY A 55 -7.87 22.03 2.33
CA GLY A 55 -7.61 22.69 1.04
C GLY A 55 -7.05 21.75 -0.05
N GLY A 56 -6.99 20.44 0.20
CA GLY A 56 -6.57 19.44 -0.78
C GLY A 56 -7.70 19.01 -1.72
N ARG A 57 -7.38 18.10 -2.65
CA ARG A 57 -8.33 17.55 -3.62
C ARG A 57 -8.40 16.04 -3.49
N ALA A 58 -9.59 15.49 -3.30
CA ALA A 58 -9.77 14.06 -3.26
C ALA A 58 -11.16 13.64 -3.75
N VAL A 59 -11.29 12.38 -4.15
CA VAL A 59 -12.56 11.73 -4.48
C VAL A 59 -12.58 10.32 -3.91
N ALA A 60 -13.71 9.88 -3.36
CA ALA A 60 -13.89 8.52 -2.86
C ALA A 60 -14.48 7.62 -3.96
N VAL A 61 -13.87 6.45 -4.17
CA VAL A 61 -14.33 5.47 -5.16
C VAL A 61 -14.54 4.11 -4.52
N GLY A 62 -15.79 3.63 -4.55
CA GLY A 62 -16.15 2.29 -4.12
C GLY A 62 -15.83 1.27 -5.21
N ALA A 63 -14.77 0.50 -5.03
CA ALA A 63 -14.36 -0.53 -5.98
C ALA A 63 -13.75 -1.73 -5.27
N ASP A 64 -14.19 -2.93 -5.65
CA ASP A 64 -13.56 -4.18 -5.22
C ASP A 64 -12.45 -4.53 -6.22
N LEU A 65 -11.21 -4.48 -5.76
CA LEU A 65 -10.03 -4.72 -6.60
C LEU A 65 -9.91 -6.19 -7.07
N THR A 66 -10.67 -7.10 -6.46
CA THR A 66 -10.68 -8.51 -6.84
C THR A 66 -11.64 -8.81 -8.00
N THR A 67 -12.34 -7.79 -8.52
CA THR A 67 -13.19 -7.88 -9.70
C THR A 67 -12.53 -7.20 -10.90
N PRO A 68 -12.83 -7.61 -12.13
CA PRO A 68 -12.24 -6.98 -13.33
C PRO A 68 -12.54 -5.49 -13.47
N GLU A 69 -13.70 -5.04 -12.98
CA GLU A 69 -14.17 -3.64 -13.09
C GLU A 69 -13.54 -2.73 -12.05
N GLY A 70 -13.09 -3.29 -10.91
CA GLY A 70 -12.60 -2.51 -9.78
C GLY A 70 -11.39 -1.63 -10.12
N PRO A 71 -10.30 -2.18 -10.67
CA PRO A 71 -9.15 -1.39 -11.09
C PRO A 71 -9.48 -0.32 -12.13
N ALA A 72 -10.29 -0.67 -13.14
CA ALA A 72 -10.70 0.25 -14.20
C ALA A 72 -11.46 1.47 -13.63
N ALA A 73 -12.41 1.24 -12.71
CA ALA A 73 -13.19 2.32 -12.10
C ALA A 73 -12.32 3.35 -11.37
N LEU A 74 -11.21 2.92 -10.74
CA LEU A 74 -10.26 3.83 -10.09
C LEU A 74 -9.50 4.67 -11.11
N VAL A 75 -8.98 4.03 -12.17
CA VAL A 75 -8.23 4.70 -13.23
C VAL A 75 -9.11 5.69 -13.99
N ASP A 76 -10.31 5.27 -14.40
CA ASP A 76 -11.29 6.12 -15.09
C ASP A 76 -11.65 7.36 -14.26
N THR A 77 -11.82 7.17 -12.93
CA THR A 77 -12.09 8.30 -12.04
C THR A 77 -10.88 9.24 -11.93
N ALA A 78 -9.65 8.72 -11.83
CA ALA A 78 -8.45 9.56 -11.79
C ALA A 78 -8.33 10.40 -13.07
N VAL A 79 -8.52 9.79 -14.24
CA VAL A 79 -8.43 10.46 -15.53
C VAL A 79 -9.58 11.47 -15.72
N SER A 80 -10.82 11.07 -15.49
CA SER A 80 -11.98 11.94 -15.73
C SER A 80 -12.09 13.09 -14.74
N THR A 81 -11.67 12.90 -13.47
CA THR A 81 -11.81 13.92 -12.42
C THR A 81 -10.59 14.83 -12.34
N PHE A 82 -9.38 14.27 -12.51
CA PHE A 82 -8.13 14.97 -12.26
C PHE A 82 -7.22 15.10 -13.50
N GLY A 83 -7.60 14.49 -14.62
CA GLY A 83 -6.91 14.66 -15.91
C GLY A 83 -5.77 13.66 -16.19
N GLY A 84 -5.50 12.71 -15.31
CA GLY A 84 -4.45 11.71 -15.52
C GLY A 84 -4.11 10.92 -14.25
N LEU A 85 -3.03 10.13 -14.30
CA LEU A 85 -2.52 9.34 -13.17
C LEU A 85 -0.99 9.33 -13.22
N ASN A 86 -0.35 9.74 -12.11
CA ASN A 86 1.12 9.81 -12.02
C ASN A 86 1.68 8.94 -10.89
N LEU A 87 0.85 8.63 -9.89
CA LEU A 87 1.26 7.90 -8.71
C LEU A 87 0.24 6.81 -8.36
N LEU A 88 0.71 5.58 -8.25
CA LEU A 88 -0.08 4.46 -7.77
C LEU A 88 0.50 3.92 -6.46
N VAL A 89 -0.27 3.99 -5.37
CA VAL A 89 0.10 3.39 -4.08
C VAL A 89 -0.72 2.12 -3.86
N LEU A 90 -0.07 0.98 -4.00
CA LEU A 90 -0.63 -0.36 -3.81
C LEU A 90 -0.57 -0.72 -2.32
N ASN A 91 -1.57 -0.26 -1.56
CA ASN A 91 -1.69 -0.43 -0.12
C ASN A 91 -2.76 -1.46 0.29
N ALA A 92 -3.77 -1.71 -0.54
CA ALA A 92 -4.82 -2.66 -0.21
C ALA A 92 -4.26 -4.05 0.12
N SER A 93 -4.67 -4.60 1.24
CA SER A 93 -4.25 -5.92 1.71
C SER A 93 -5.34 -6.55 2.59
N GLY A 94 -5.38 -7.87 2.67
CA GLY A 94 -6.30 -8.64 3.49
C GLY A 94 -5.89 -10.10 3.57
N GLY A 95 -6.79 -10.94 4.10
CA GLY A 95 -6.57 -12.38 4.24
C GLY A 95 -6.58 -12.86 5.69
N MET A 96 -6.75 -11.94 6.66
CA MET A 96 -7.04 -12.30 8.06
C MET A 96 -8.54 -12.25 8.38
N GLU A 97 -9.36 -11.85 7.41
CA GLU A 97 -10.81 -11.79 7.57
C GLU A 97 -11.42 -13.19 7.49
N THR A 98 -12.37 -13.46 8.36
CA THR A 98 -13.13 -14.73 8.36
C THR A 98 -14.20 -14.72 7.28
N GLY A 99 -14.44 -15.87 6.65
CA GLY A 99 -15.57 -16.09 5.74
C GLY A 99 -15.37 -15.62 4.29
N LEU A 100 -14.15 -15.27 3.87
CA LEU A 100 -13.85 -14.81 2.50
C LEU A 100 -13.24 -15.89 1.58
N GLY A 101 -13.15 -17.15 2.04
CA GLY A 101 -12.54 -18.24 1.30
C GLY A 101 -11.01 -18.28 1.38
N GLU A 102 -10.43 -19.47 1.18
CA GLU A 102 -8.99 -19.70 1.35
C GLU A 102 -8.14 -18.93 0.33
N ASP A 103 -8.63 -18.74 -0.90
CA ASP A 103 -7.92 -18.04 -1.98
C ASP A 103 -8.00 -16.51 -1.89
N TYR A 104 -8.77 -15.95 -0.96
CA TYR A 104 -9.00 -14.50 -0.92
C TYR A 104 -7.73 -13.70 -0.70
N ALA A 105 -6.86 -14.15 0.18
CA ALA A 105 -5.57 -13.50 0.43
C ALA A 105 -4.75 -13.39 -0.86
N LEU A 106 -4.66 -14.47 -1.63
CA LEU A 106 -3.90 -14.50 -2.88
C LEU A 106 -4.56 -13.62 -3.95
N LYS A 107 -5.89 -13.68 -4.10
CA LYS A 107 -6.64 -12.82 -5.02
C LYS A 107 -6.41 -11.33 -4.74
N LEU A 108 -6.42 -10.92 -3.46
CA LEU A 108 -6.26 -9.51 -3.11
C LEU A 108 -4.79 -9.06 -3.13
N ASN A 109 -3.88 -9.88 -2.54
CA ASN A 109 -2.50 -9.46 -2.31
C ASN A 109 -1.57 -9.71 -3.52
N ARG A 110 -2.00 -10.51 -4.51
CA ARG A 110 -1.28 -10.75 -5.77
C ARG A 110 -2.09 -10.31 -7.00
N ASP A 111 -3.24 -10.97 -7.26
CA ASP A 111 -3.93 -10.80 -8.53
C ASP A 111 -4.52 -9.40 -8.69
N ALA A 112 -5.13 -8.86 -7.63
CA ALA A 112 -5.66 -7.50 -7.63
C ALA A 112 -4.57 -6.43 -7.72
N GLN A 113 -3.38 -6.68 -7.15
CA GLN A 113 -2.24 -5.76 -7.28
C GLN A 113 -1.75 -5.70 -8.74
N LEU A 114 -1.65 -6.85 -9.41
CA LEU A 114 -1.29 -6.92 -10.82
C LEU A 114 -2.36 -6.26 -11.71
N ALA A 115 -3.64 -6.58 -11.49
CA ALA A 115 -4.72 -5.97 -12.25
C ALA A 115 -4.75 -4.44 -12.11
N MET A 116 -4.48 -3.94 -10.89
CA MET A 116 -4.39 -2.50 -10.64
C MET A 116 -3.16 -1.87 -11.33
N LEU A 117 -2.00 -2.54 -11.29
CA LEU A 117 -0.81 -2.11 -12.01
C LEU A 117 -1.07 -2.06 -13.52
N ASP A 118 -1.60 -3.15 -14.09
CA ASP A 118 -1.87 -3.26 -15.52
C ASP A 118 -2.84 -2.15 -15.99
N ALA A 119 -3.95 -1.93 -15.27
CA ALA A 119 -4.89 -0.84 -15.59
C ALA A 119 -4.25 0.55 -15.49
N ALA A 120 -3.46 0.81 -14.45
CA ALA A 120 -2.83 2.10 -14.21
C ALA A 120 -1.77 2.43 -15.28
N THR A 121 -0.95 1.46 -15.67
CA THR A 121 0.15 1.69 -16.61
C THR A 121 -0.27 1.97 -18.05
N GLU A 122 -1.54 1.77 -18.38
CA GLU A 122 -2.11 2.17 -19.68
C GLU A 122 -2.27 3.70 -19.81
N VAL A 123 -2.37 4.41 -18.68
CA VAL A 123 -2.59 5.87 -18.66
C VAL A 123 -1.47 6.65 -17.97
N MET A 124 -0.56 5.99 -17.27
CA MET A 124 0.54 6.61 -16.56
C MET A 124 1.63 7.06 -17.55
N PRO A 125 2.02 8.35 -17.56
CA PRO A 125 3.11 8.85 -18.42
C PRO A 125 4.48 8.42 -17.86
N ALA A 126 5.51 8.57 -18.70
CA ALA A 126 6.90 8.43 -18.26
C ALA A 126 7.20 9.41 -17.09
N GLY A 127 8.02 8.96 -16.15
CA GLY A 127 8.28 9.66 -14.89
C GLY A 127 7.30 9.32 -13.77
N SER A 128 6.27 8.54 -14.04
CA SER A 128 5.31 8.05 -13.01
C SER A 128 5.94 7.05 -12.06
N ARG A 129 5.31 6.87 -10.90
CA ARG A 129 5.79 5.95 -9.86
C ARG A 129 4.69 5.05 -9.32
N VAL A 130 5.08 3.81 -9.06
CA VAL A 130 4.30 2.82 -8.30
C VAL A 130 5.01 2.55 -6.98
N VAL A 131 4.27 2.61 -5.88
CA VAL A 131 4.77 2.26 -4.54
C VAL A 131 3.95 1.08 -4.03
N PHE A 132 4.60 -0.05 -3.80
CA PHE A 132 4.00 -1.25 -3.23
C PHE A 132 4.33 -1.36 -1.74
N ILE A 133 3.32 -1.60 -0.91
CA ILE A 133 3.45 -1.70 0.54
C ILE A 133 3.38 -3.15 0.99
N THR A 134 4.46 -3.61 1.62
CA THR A 134 4.58 -4.96 2.16
C THR A 134 4.98 -4.91 3.65
N SER A 135 5.32 -6.05 4.22
CA SER A 135 5.84 -6.17 5.59
C SER A 135 7.14 -6.98 5.59
N HIS A 136 8.00 -6.77 6.59
CA HIS A 136 9.22 -7.58 6.73
C HIS A 136 8.89 -9.07 6.79
N GLN A 137 7.84 -9.44 7.53
CA GLN A 137 7.39 -10.83 7.60
C GLN A 137 7.00 -11.41 6.24
N ALA A 138 6.44 -10.62 5.34
CA ALA A 138 6.12 -11.07 3.99
C ALA A 138 7.36 -11.04 3.08
N HIS A 139 8.13 -9.95 3.12
CA HIS A 139 9.32 -9.77 2.28
C HIS A 139 10.36 -10.86 2.51
N PHE A 140 10.55 -11.28 3.75
CA PHE A 140 11.56 -12.28 4.16
C PHE A 140 11.00 -13.68 4.41
N ILE A 141 9.72 -13.98 4.08
CA ILE A 141 9.02 -15.23 4.42
C ILE A 141 9.73 -16.50 3.94
N GLU A 142 10.50 -16.42 2.87
CA GLU A 142 11.26 -17.54 2.34
C GLU A 142 12.51 -17.90 3.18
N LYS A 143 12.97 -16.98 4.02
CA LYS A 143 14.21 -17.09 4.80
C LYS A 143 14.00 -16.97 6.31
N VAL A 144 12.94 -16.31 6.73
CA VAL A 144 12.64 -16.03 8.13
C VAL A 144 11.22 -16.49 8.45
N GLU A 145 11.08 -17.31 9.47
CA GLU A 145 9.78 -17.75 9.97
C GLU A 145 8.93 -16.56 10.43
N THR A 146 7.64 -16.67 10.24
CA THR A 146 6.66 -15.69 10.68
C THR A 146 5.67 -16.32 11.66
N MET A 147 4.79 -15.51 12.21
CA MET A 147 3.70 -15.97 13.08
C MET A 147 2.71 -16.84 12.28
N ASP A 148 2.35 -18.02 12.78
CA ASP A 148 1.43 -18.96 12.11
C ASP A 148 0.13 -18.27 11.63
N ALA A 149 -0.44 -17.41 12.46
CA ALA A 149 -1.66 -16.68 12.13
C ALA A 149 -1.49 -15.68 10.96
N TYR A 150 -0.24 -15.29 10.66
CA TYR A 150 0.06 -14.34 9.58
C TYR A 150 0.66 -15.00 8.35
N GLU A 151 1.14 -16.23 8.45
CA GLU A 151 1.86 -16.91 7.38
C GLU A 151 1.10 -16.94 6.05
N PRO A 152 -0.22 -17.26 5.98
CA PRO A 152 -0.95 -17.23 4.70
C PRO A 152 -0.98 -15.84 4.06
N VAL A 153 -1.11 -14.79 4.87
CA VAL A 153 -1.07 -13.39 4.40
C VAL A 153 0.33 -13.04 3.94
N ALA A 154 1.36 -13.38 4.72
CA ALA A 154 2.75 -13.10 4.37
C ALA A 154 3.15 -13.76 3.04
N ARG A 155 2.81 -15.04 2.84
CA ARG A 155 3.05 -15.76 1.57
C ARG A 155 2.31 -15.13 0.40
N SER A 156 1.05 -14.73 0.57
CA SER A 156 0.28 -14.09 -0.49
C SER A 156 0.82 -12.70 -0.87
N LYS A 157 1.30 -11.92 0.12
CA LYS A 157 1.97 -10.63 -0.11
C LYS A 157 3.33 -10.81 -0.79
N ARG A 158 4.09 -11.84 -0.41
CA ARG A 158 5.34 -12.17 -1.09
C ARG A 158 5.09 -12.51 -2.56
N ALA A 159 4.12 -13.37 -2.83
CA ALA A 159 3.72 -13.70 -4.21
C ALA A 159 3.31 -12.45 -5.01
N GLY A 160 2.64 -11.49 -4.38
CA GLY A 160 2.32 -10.19 -4.99
C GLY A 160 3.57 -9.36 -5.29
N GLU A 161 4.49 -9.27 -4.34
CA GLU A 161 5.76 -8.56 -4.53
C GLU A 161 6.58 -9.15 -5.69
N ASP A 162 6.71 -10.48 -5.74
CA ASP A 162 7.46 -11.16 -6.80
C ASP A 162 6.81 -10.92 -8.17
N ALA A 163 5.49 -11.01 -8.24
CA ALA A 163 4.75 -10.77 -9.46
C ALA A 163 4.87 -9.32 -9.95
N LEU A 164 4.84 -8.33 -9.05
CA LEU A 164 5.07 -6.93 -9.37
C LEU A 164 6.53 -6.67 -9.82
N ARG A 165 7.51 -7.25 -9.13
CA ARG A 165 8.92 -7.15 -9.51
C ARG A 165 9.21 -7.75 -10.89
N ALA A 166 8.52 -8.82 -11.26
CA ALA A 166 8.61 -9.42 -12.59
C ALA A 166 8.14 -8.46 -13.71
N ARG A 167 7.38 -7.40 -13.37
CA ARG A 167 6.95 -6.36 -14.33
C ARG A 167 7.95 -5.20 -14.48
N ILE A 168 9.04 -5.17 -13.70
CA ILE A 168 10.02 -4.07 -13.75
C ILE A 168 10.53 -3.80 -15.17
N PRO A 169 10.93 -4.79 -15.99
CA PRO A 169 11.40 -4.51 -17.34
C PRO A 169 10.37 -3.74 -18.20
N GLN A 170 9.08 -4.14 -18.14
CA GLN A 170 8.02 -3.46 -18.88
C GLN A 170 7.73 -2.05 -18.32
N LEU A 171 7.88 -1.84 -17.00
CA LEU A 171 7.74 -0.53 -16.39
C LEU A 171 8.88 0.41 -16.80
N GLU A 172 10.11 -0.07 -16.84
CA GLU A 172 11.28 0.68 -17.30
C GLU A 172 11.15 1.11 -18.76
N GLU A 173 10.64 0.25 -19.64
CA GLU A 173 10.36 0.60 -21.03
C GLU A 173 9.32 1.74 -21.14
N LYS A 174 8.37 1.83 -20.20
CA LYS A 174 7.41 2.93 -20.11
C LYS A 174 7.93 4.15 -19.33
N GLY A 175 9.14 4.09 -18.78
CA GLY A 175 9.69 5.13 -17.90
C GLY A 175 8.99 5.24 -16.55
N ILE A 176 8.39 4.16 -16.05
CA ILE A 176 7.67 4.08 -14.77
C ILE A 176 8.56 3.35 -13.75
N SER A 177 8.68 3.89 -12.54
CA SER A 177 9.44 3.25 -11.47
C SER A 177 8.55 2.49 -10.50
N LEU A 178 9.03 1.33 -10.01
CA LEU A 178 8.43 0.55 -8.92
C LEU A 178 9.32 0.61 -7.69
N ILE A 179 8.76 1.04 -6.57
CA ILE A 179 9.41 1.06 -5.25
C ILE A 179 8.62 0.17 -4.30
N VAL A 180 9.33 -0.60 -3.49
CA VAL A 180 8.73 -1.42 -2.43
C VAL A 180 9.02 -0.78 -1.08
N VAL A 181 8.01 -0.63 -0.25
CA VAL A 181 8.16 -0.18 1.15
C VAL A 181 7.76 -1.33 2.06
N SER A 182 8.75 -1.87 2.73
CA SER A 182 8.58 -2.97 3.70
C SER A 182 8.58 -2.41 5.11
N GLY A 183 7.52 -2.64 5.86
CA GLY A 183 7.40 -2.20 7.26
C GLY A 183 7.46 -3.35 8.25
N ASP A 184 7.82 -3.05 9.47
CA ASP A 184 7.65 -3.94 10.62
C ASP A 184 6.16 -4.00 11.02
N MET A 185 5.85 -4.51 12.19
CA MET A 185 4.52 -4.40 12.81
C MET A 185 4.20 -2.94 13.06
N ILE A 186 3.11 -2.43 12.48
CA ILE A 186 2.70 -1.03 12.61
C ILE A 186 1.59 -0.91 13.66
N GLU A 187 1.86 -0.15 14.70
CA GLU A 187 0.90 0.07 15.79
C GLU A 187 -0.36 0.80 15.30
N GLY A 188 -1.52 0.41 15.86
CA GLY A 188 -2.81 0.99 15.51
C GLY A 188 -3.43 0.42 14.22
N THR A 189 -2.78 -0.51 13.55
CA THR A 189 -3.36 -1.22 12.41
C THR A 189 -4.30 -2.35 12.86
N VAL A 190 -5.26 -2.68 11.99
CA VAL A 190 -6.15 -3.84 12.21
C VAL A 190 -5.34 -5.13 12.23
N THR A 191 -4.34 -5.25 11.38
CA THR A 191 -3.46 -6.43 11.32
C THR A 191 -2.74 -6.66 12.65
N ALA A 192 -2.09 -5.63 13.21
CA ALA A 192 -1.43 -5.72 14.52
C ALA A 192 -2.41 -6.14 15.62
N THR A 193 -3.62 -5.55 15.63
CA THR A 193 -4.67 -5.91 16.59
C THR A 193 -5.14 -7.35 16.45
N LEU A 194 -5.26 -7.86 15.22
CA LEU A 194 -5.66 -9.26 14.98
C LEU A 194 -4.55 -10.23 15.38
N LEU A 195 -3.30 -9.90 15.10
CA LEU A 195 -2.15 -10.70 15.52
C LEU A 195 -2.01 -10.76 17.04
N ASP A 196 -2.19 -9.63 17.73
CA ASP A 196 -2.15 -9.60 19.20
C ASP A 196 -3.31 -10.37 19.85
N ARG A 197 -4.47 -10.46 19.18
CA ARG A 197 -5.58 -11.33 19.61
C ARG A 197 -5.29 -12.81 19.39
N ALA A 198 -4.62 -13.15 18.28
CA ALA A 198 -4.24 -14.54 17.97
C ALA A 198 -3.08 -15.02 18.88
N THR A 199 -2.15 -14.12 19.17
CA THR A 199 -0.99 -14.35 20.03
C THR A 199 -0.89 -13.20 21.04
N PRO A 200 -1.54 -13.32 22.22
CA PRO A 200 -1.55 -12.26 23.23
C PRO A 200 -0.14 -11.81 23.63
N GLY A 201 0.12 -10.49 23.57
CA GLY A 201 1.41 -9.91 23.88
C GLY A 201 2.36 -9.79 22.67
N ALA A 202 1.91 -10.15 21.46
CA ALA A 202 2.74 -10.11 20.26
C ALA A 202 3.24 -8.69 19.92
N ILE A 203 2.41 -7.65 20.12
CA ILE A 203 2.80 -6.25 19.91
C ILE A 203 3.93 -5.86 20.86
N GLU A 204 3.80 -6.20 22.14
CA GLU A 204 4.80 -5.85 23.15
C GLU A 204 6.11 -6.62 22.94
N ALA A 205 6.04 -7.91 22.64
CA ALA A 205 7.21 -8.72 22.33
C ALA A 205 7.97 -8.12 21.13
N ARG A 206 7.24 -7.79 20.04
CA ARG A 206 7.89 -7.20 18.86
C ARG A 206 8.47 -5.81 19.13
N ARG A 207 7.81 -5.00 19.98
CA ARG A 207 8.36 -3.70 20.40
C ARG A 207 9.68 -3.84 21.16
N GLN A 208 9.80 -4.85 22.03
CA GLN A 208 11.03 -5.13 22.78
C GLN A 208 12.17 -5.58 21.85
N GLU A 209 11.87 -6.45 20.87
CA GLU A 209 12.84 -6.92 19.88
C GLU A 209 13.32 -5.79 18.96
N ALA A 210 12.40 -5.02 18.39
CA ALA A 210 12.70 -3.96 17.43
C ALA A 210 13.13 -2.63 18.09
N GLY A 211 13.08 -2.54 19.43
CA GLY A 211 13.34 -1.31 20.20
C GLY A 211 12.16 -0.32 20.16
N ARG A 212 11.47 -0.21 19.05
CA ARG A 212 10.22 0.56 18.91
C ARG A 212 9.41 0.04 17.74
N LEU A 213 8.11 0.35 17.74
CA LEU A 213 7.24 0.16 16.58
C LEU A 213 6.81 1.53 16.02
N TYR A 214 6.60 1.58 14.72
CA TYR A 214 6.08 2.77 14.05
C TYR A 214 4.57 2.85 14.21
N SER A 215 4.06 4.05 14.42
CA SER A 215 2.63 4.35 14.31
C SER A 215 2.21 4.39 12.84
N VAL A 216 0.89 4.35 12.60
CA VAL A 216 0.31 4.51 11.25
C VAL A 216 0.80 5.79 10.57
N ALA A 217 0.81 6.92 11.28
CA ALA A 217 1.21 8.21 10.74
C ALA A 217 2.71 8.26 10.39
N GLU A 218 3.58 7.73 11.25
CA GLU A 218 5.03 7.67 10.99
C GLU A 218 5.33 6.78 9.78
N PHE A 219 4.69 5.61 9.68
CA PHE A 219 4.90 4.73 8.54
C PHE A 219 4.37 5.35 7.24
N ALA A 220 3.23 6.03 7.28
CA ALA A 220 2.71 6.78 6.13
C ALA A 220 3.69 7.87 5.68
N THR A 221 4.37 8.55 6.61
CA THR A 221 5.40 9.55 6.29
C THR A 221 6.56 8.93 5.51
N GLU A 222 7.03 7.74 5.89
CA GLU A 222 8.09 7.05 5.16
C GLU A 222 7.64 6.61 3.75
N ILE A 223 6.39 6.12 3.62
CA ILE A 223 5.83 5.80 2.30
C ILE A 223 5.79 7.04 1.41
N VAL A 224 5.31 8.17 1.93
CA VAL A 224 5.21 9.42 1.17
C VAL A 224 6.60 9.97 0.83
N ARG A 225 7.59 9.81 1.70
CA ARG A 225 8.99 10.15 1.40
C ARG A 225 9.51 9.39 0.17
N MET A 226 9.13 8.11 0.03
CA MET A 226 9.56 7.29 -1.10
C MET A 226 8.89 7.66 -2.44
N VAL A 227 7.81 8.43 -2.42
CA VAL A 227 7.16 8.91 -3.65
C VAL A 227 8.09 9.77 -4.50
N THR A 228 8.94 10.59 -3.85
CA THR A 228 9.85 11.52 -4.53
C THR A 228 11.34 11.20 -4.31
N ALA A 229 11.64 10.08 -3.62
CA ALA A 229 13.03 9.70 -3.36
C ALA A 229 13.77 9.37 -4.66
N ASP A 230 15.03 9.81 -4.75
CA ASP A 230 15.91 9.46 -5.87
C ASP A 230 16.56 8.11 -5.61
N VAL A 231 15.83 7.06 -5.97
CA VAL A 231 16.24 5.66 -5.82
C VAL A 231 15.92 4.88 -7.10
N PRO A 232 16.70 3.84 -7.42
CA PRO A 232 16.44 3.04 -8.61
C PRO A 232 15.11 2.29 -8.53
N THR A 233 14.53 1.96 -9.67
CA THR A 233 13.39 1.04 -9.73
C THR A 233 13.76 -0.30 -9.10
N GLY A 234 12.80 -0.94 -8.45
CA GLY A 234 13.04 -2.18 -7.69
C GLY A 234 13.64 -1.98 -6.29
N HIS A 235 13.97 -0.73 -5.89
CA HIS A 235 14.44 -0.43 -4.53
C HIS A 235 13.43 -0.92 -3.47
N THR A 236 13.96 -1.48 -2.37
CA THR A 236 13.18 -1.77 -1.16
C THR A 236 13.61 -0.85 -0.03
N GLU A 237 12.70 -0.03 0.44
CA GLU A 237 12.87 0.73 1.67
C GLU A 237 12.39 -0.09 2.87
N TYR A 238 13.26 -0.28 3.84
CA TYR A 238 12.95 -1.00 5.08
C TYR A 238 12.67 -0.01 6.20
N VAL A 239 11.46 -0.07 6.76
CA VAL A 239 11.00 0.88 7.80
C VAL A 239 10.78 0.17 9.13
N GLY A 240 11.59 0.52 10.12
CA GLY A 240 11.58 -0.10 11.45
C GLY A 240 12.21 -1.49 11.44
N GLY A 241 12.69 -1.98 12.57
CA GLY A 241 13.06 -3.36 12.95
C GLY A 241 13.62 -4.34 11.90
N ALA A 242 14.20 -3.86 10.80
CA ALA A 242 14.64 -4.72 9.71
C ALA A 242 15.92 -5.51 10.00
N GLN A 243 16.72 -5.09 10.97
CA GLN A 243 18.05 -5.65 11.24
C GLN A 243 18.00 -7.15 11.52
N ASP A 244 17.00 -7.58 12.29
CA ASP A 244 16.82 -8.99 12.66
C ASP A 244 16.48 -9.86 11.45
N PHE A 245 15.71 -9.31 10.51
CA PHE A 245 15.36 -9.97 9.25
C PHE A 245 16.55 -10.02 8.29
N LEU A 246 17.28 -8.91 8.16
CA LEU A 246 18.46 -8.82 7.29
C LEU A 246 19.60 -9.72 7.78
N ALA A 247 19.78 -9.87 9.08
CA ALA A 247 20.80 -10.77 9.64
C ALA A 247 20.52 -12.26 9.39
N LYS A 248 19.25 -12.63 9.12
CA LYS A 248 18.80 -14.01 8.89
C LYS A 248 18.55 -14.31 7.40
N SER A 249 18.64 -13.32 6.53
CA SER A 249 18.26 -13.40 5.10
C SER A 249 19.42 -13.78 4.16
#